data_70a1f9d446f8170cbe6f94c014f458d6
#
_entry.id   70a1f9d446f8170cbe6f94c014f458d6
#
_cell.length_a   1.000
_cell.length_b   1.000
_cell.length_c   1.000
_cell.angle_alpha   90.00
_cell.angle_beta   90.00
_cell.angle_gamma   90.00
#
_symmetry.space_group_name_H-M   'P 1'
#
loop_
_entity.id
_entity.type
_entity.pdbx_description
1 polymer ?
#
loop_
_entity_poly.entity_id
_entity_poly.type
_entity_poly.pdbx_seq_one_letter_code
_entity_poly.pdbx_strand_id
1 'polypeptide(L)'
;RIHEIRTRFEVLKRDADVDYWRGVAEGGDEASLRQARDTLQATLDDEFAFVAQCNVGGEFLSPDKQARLREIGARRWQRTLDDRIGLSRDELARKPPQAMPLPAEETLLADKPEHRIARPESERIPADNRWGFRMDVPELLYNRGELHNLSISRGTLTAEERYKINEHMVQTIVMLGELPFPRHLRAVPEIAGGHHEKMDGTGYPKRLARDELSPLARMMAIADIFEALTAADRPYKPGKTLSEALSIMAKMRQDQHIDPELFELFLRSGVHHDYAQRFMRAEQVDAVRIEDYL
;
A
#
# COMPACT_ATOMS: atom_id res chain seq x y z
N ARG A 1 13.52 -3.68 -5.11
CA ARG A 1 14.08 -4.06 -3.77
C ARG A 1 14.13 -5.56 -3.54
N ILE A 2 13.10 -6.33 -3.91
CA ILE A 2 13.15 -7.80 -3.75
C ILE A 2 14.38 -8.41 -4.45
N HIS A 3 14.86 -7.82 -5.55
CA HIS A 3 16.07 -8.27 -6.24
C HIS A 3 17.34 -8.03 -5.41
N GLU A 4 17.45 -6.91 -4.72
CA GLU A 4 18.56 -6.62 -3.81
C GLU A 4 18.55 -7.56 -2.60
N ILE A 5 17.37 -7.78 -2.01
CA ILE A 5 17.18 -8.72 -0.91
C ILE A 5 17.58 -10.12 -1.34
N ARG A 6 17.14 -10.59 -2.51
CA ARG A 6 17.58 -11.89 -3.08
C ARG A 6 19.09 -11.98 -3.16
N THR A 7 19.74 -10.93 -3.66
CA THR A 7 21.22 -10.91 -3.77
C THR A 7 21.89 -11.07 -2.40
N ARG A 8 21.34 -10.42 -1.34
CA ARG A 8 21.87 -10.59 0.03
C ARG A 8 21.71 -12.02 0.53
N PHE A 9 20.58 -12.68 0.27
CA PHE A 9 20.39 -14.10 0.59
C PHE A 9 21.39 -14.99 -0.17
N GLU A 10 21.64 -14.70 -1.45
CA GLU A 10 22.67 -15.41 -2.22
C GLU A 10 24.08 -15.21 -1.64
N VAL A 11 24.41 -14.01 -1.14
CA VAL A 11 25.67 -13.75 -0.43
C VAL A 11 25.76 -14.62 0.81
N LEU A 12 24.72 -14.64 1.67
CA LEU A 12 24.71 -15.48 2.88
C LEU A 12 24.88 -16.98 2.56
N LYS A 13 24.30 -17.45 1.46
CA LYS A 13 24.47 -18.84 1.02
C LYS A 13 25.91 -19.12 0.56
N ARG A 14 26.56 -18.15 -0.11
CA ARG A 14 27.98 -18.24 -0.48
C ARG A 14 28.89 -18.17 0.73
N ASP A 15 28.56 -17.34 1.71
CA ASP A 15 29.31 -17.27 2.98
C ASP A 15 29.25 -18.62 3.71
N ALA A 16 28.10 -19.31 3.72
CA ALA A 16 27.97 -20.66 4.26
C ALA A 16 28.85 -21.68 3.51
N ASP A 17 28.98 -21.59 2.19
CA ASP A 17 29.91 -22.43 1.42
C ASP A 17 31.38 -22.11 1.77
N VAL A 18 31.74 -20.85 1.95
CA VAL A 18 33.09 -20.43 2.35
C VAL A 18 33.43 -20.95 3.74
N ASP A 19 32.49 -20.83 4.69
CA ASP A 19 32.69 -21.31 6.07
C ASP A 19 32.84 -22.83 6.11
N TYR A 20 32.07 -23.56 5.31
CA TYR A 20 32.22 -25.01 5.14
C TYR A 20 33.65 -25.38 4.68
N TRP A 21 34.10 -24.78 3.56
CA TRP A 21 35.42 -25.11 3.00
C TRP A 21 36.57 -24.68 3.93
N ARG A 22 36.41 -23.55 4.63
CA ARG A 22 37.40 -23.11 5.65
C ARG A 22 37.47 -24.13 6.79
N GLY A 23 36.31 -24.57 7.32
CA GLY A 23 36.28 -25.57 8.38
C GLY A 23 36.90 -26.91 7.97
N VAL A 24 36.67 -27.35 6.74
CA VAL A 24 37.32 -28.56 6.20
C VAL A 24 38.84 -28.38 6.10
N ALA A 25 39.30 -27.22 5.61
CA ALA A 25 40.74 -26.92 5.48
C ALA A 25 41.45 -26.83 6.85
N GLU A 26 40.72 -26.44 7.90
CA GLU A 26 41.20 -26.39 9.30
C GLU A 26 41.13 -27.77 10.00
N GLY A 27 40.71 -28.83 9.30
CA GLY A 27 40.63 -30.19 9.81
C GLY A 27 39.40 -30.54 10.60
N GLY A 28 38.31 -29.78 10.45
CA GLY A 28 37.02 -30.08 11.04
C GLY A 28 36.35 -31.32 10.43
N ASP A 29 35.37 -31.87 11.13
CA ASP A 29 34.59 -33.05 10.63
C ASP A 29 33.72 -32.64 9.43
N GLU A 30 34.10 -33.15 8.25
CA GLU A 30 33.47 -32.79 6.98
C GLU A 30 31.99 -33.09 6.95
N ALA A 31 31.54 -34.20 7.56
CA ALA A 31 30.14 -34.62 7.58
C ALA A 31 29.28 -33.63 8.37
N SER A 32 29.74 -33.25 9.57
CA SER A 32 29.07 -32.26 10.41
C SER A 32 29.03 -30.88 9.80
N LEU A 33 30.16 -30.44 9.19
CA LEU A 33 30.25 -29.15 8.51
C LEU A 33 29.33 -29.09 7.28
N ARG A 34 29.24 -30.16 6.51
CA ARG A 34 28.31 -30.28 5.37
C ARG A 34 26.86 -30.19 5.84
N GLN A 35 26.52 -30.94 6.88
CA GLN A 35 25.16 -30.90 7.44
C GLN A 35 24.80 -29.50 7.94
N ALA A 36 25.70 -28.81 8.63
CA ALA A 36 25.47 -27.45 9.10
C ALA A 36 25.23 -26.46 7.95
N ARG A 37 26.07 -26.51 6.89
CA ARG A 37 25.90 -25.72 5.67
C ARG A 37 24.54 -25.99 5.01
N ASP A 38 24.21 -27.26 4.78
CA ASP A 38 23.00 -27.65 4.07
C ASP A 38 21.75 -27.21 4.86
N THR A 39 21.77 -27.34 6.19
CA THR A 39 20.71 -26.86 7.09
C THR A 39 20.55 -25.35 7.01
N LEU A 40 21.67 -24.60 7.05
CA LEU A 40 21.64 -23.14 6.95
C LEU A 40 21.09 -22.69 5.58
N GLN A 41 21.55 -23.29 4.48
CA GLN A 41 21.07 -22.95 3.14
C GLN A 41 19.57 -23.24 2.98
N ALA A 42 19.07 -24.38 3.50
CA ALA A 42 17.64 -24.68 3.48
C ALA A 42 16.82 -23.67 4.31
N THR A 43 17.34 -23.22 5.46
CA THR A 43 16.73 -22.19 6.28
C THR A 43 16.65 -20.87 5.52
N LEU A 44 17.75 -20.45 4.85
CA LEU A 44 17.78 -19.22 4.05
C LEU A 44 16.81 -19.25 2.86
N ASP A 45 16.64 -20.43 2.23
CA ASP A 45 15.68 -20.61 1.14
C ASP A 45 14.22 -20.44 1.63
N ASP A 46 13.87 -21.04 2.79
CA ASP A 46 12.55 -20.88 3.41
C ASP A 46 12.29 -19.43 3.86
N GLU A 47 13.29 -18.78 4.45
CA GLU A 47 13.20 -17.37 4.85
C GLU A 47 13.04 -16.43 3.64
N PHE A 48 13.79 -16.65 2.56
CA PHE A 48 13.62 -15.87 1.34
C PHE A 48 12.24 -16.07 0.72
N ALA A 49 11.75 -17.32 0.66
CA ALA A 49 10.41 -17.62 0.14
C ALA A 49 9.34 -16.87 0.95
N PHE A 50 9.48 -16.82 2.28
CA PHE A 50 8.57 -16.08 3.16
C PHE A 50 8.63 -14.56 2.92
N VAL A 51 9.83 -13.97 2.82
CA VAL A 51 10.02 -12.54 2.51
C VAL A 51 9.43 -12.21 1.13
N ALA A 52 9.66 -13.06 0.13
CA ALA A 52 9.10 -12.88 -1.21
C ALA A 52 7.58 -12.93 -1.21
N GLN A 53 6.97 -13.82 -0.42
CA GLN A 53 5.52 -13.85 -0.23
C GLN A 53 4.99 -12.56 0.41
N CYS A 54 5.66 -12.05 1.44
CA CYS A 54 5.30 -10.77 2.07
C CYS A 54 5.44 -9.59 1.08
N ASN A 55 6.42 -9.62 0.17
CA ASN A 55 6.60 -8.58 -0.85
C ASN A 55 5.48 -8.55 -1.91
N VAL A 56 4.82 -9.67 -2.18
CA VAL A 56 3.60 -9.68 -3.02
C VAL A 56 2.49 -8.91 -2.33
N GLY A 57 2.46 -8.97 -0.99
CA GLY A 57 1.46 -8.30 -0.17
C GLY A 57 0.13 -9.06 -0.11
N GLY A 58 -0.81 -8.49 0.64
CA GLY A 58 -2.14 -9.04 0.84
C GLY A 58 -3.05 -8.09 1.59
N GLU A 59 -4.27 -8.50 1.91
CA GLU A 59 -5.22 -7.66 2.64
C GLU A 59 -4.82 -7.47 4.10
N PHE A 60 -4.16 -8.48 4.69
CA PHE A 60 -3.76 -8.47 6.09
C PHE A 60 -2.46 -9.26 6.33
N LEU A 61 -1.55 -8.67 7.09
CA LEU A 61 -0.34 -9.32 7.60
C LEU A 61 -0.44 -9.47 9.12
N SER A 62 -0.50 -10.74 9.60
CA SER A 62 -0.66 -11.02 11.03
C SER A 62 0.55 -10.57 11.87
N PRO A 63 0.37 -10.31 13.18
CA PRO A 63 1.47 -9.96 14.08
C PRO A 63 2.60 -11.00 14.09
N ASP A 64 2.27 -12.29 13.99
CA ASP A 64 3.27 -13.39 13.96
C ASP A 64 4.13 -13.31 12.70
N LYS A 65 3.50 -13.04 11.54
CA LYS A 65 4.24 -12.83 10.28
C LYS A 65 5.14 -11.60 10.35
N GLN A 66 4.68 -10.52 10.98
CA GLN A 66 5.51 -9.33 11.20
C GLN A 66 6.68 -9.62 12.15
N ALA A 67 6.47 -10.44 13.20
CA ALA A 67 7.53 -10.86 14.12
C ALA A 67 8.59 -11.69 13.38
N ARG A 68 8.16 -12.65 12.55
CA ARG A 68 9.07 -13.45 11.71
C ARG A 68 9.86 -12.60 10.73
N LEU A 69 9.25 -11.57 10.09
CA LEU A 69 9.97 -10.62 9.23
C LEU A 69 11.06 -9.86 9.99
N ARG A 70 10.79 -9.43 11.25
CA ARG A 70 11.79 -8.76 12.06
C ARG A 70 12.96 -9.68 12.41
N GLU A 71 12.68 -10.92 12.75
CA GLU A 71 13.69 -11.95 13.04
C GLU A 71 14.59 -12.19 11.82
N ILE A 72 14.00 -12.46 10.67
CA ILE A 72 14.73 -12.63 9.41
C ILE A 72 15.52 -11.37 9.06
N GLY A 73 14.89 -10.20 9.20
CA GLY A 73 15.51 -8.91 8.90
C GLY A 73 16.70 -8.59 9.78
N ALA A 74 16.76 -9.12 11.01
CA ALA A 74 17.87 -8.92 11.96
C ALA A 74 19.12 -9.75 11.61
N ARG A 75 19.04 -10.72 10.67
CA ARG A 75 20.24 -11.44 10.21
C ARG A 75 21.29 -10.46 9.72
N ARG A 76 22.56 -10.82 9.96
CA ARG A 76 23.71 -10.01 9.57
C ARG A 76 24.34 -10.56 8.28
N TRP A 77 24.79 -9.64 7.45
CA TRP A 77 25.58 -9.94 6.26
C TRP A 77 26.70 -8.90 6.10
N GLN A 78 27.76 -9.25 5.39
CA GLN A 78 28.90 -8.35 5.19
C GLN A 78 28.88 -7.75 3.79
N ARG A 79 28.93 -6.42 3.76
CA ARG A 79 29.10 -5.64 2.54
C ARG A 79 30.56 -5.23 2.38
N THR A 80 31.14 -5.54 1.26
CA THR A 80 32.56 -5.24 0.94
C THR A 80 32.72 -4.07 -0.03
N LEU A 81 31.63 -3.61 -0.66
CA LEU A 81 31.64 -2.46 -1.57
C LEU A 81 31.13 -1.20 -0.85
N ASP A 82 31.70 -0.05 -1.22
CA ASP A 82 31.21 1.24 -0.72
C ASP A 82 29.80 1.52 -1.27
N ASP A 83 28.82 1.73 -0.40
CA ASP A 83 27.41 1.99 -0.71
C ASP A 83 27.15 3.45 -1.13
N ARG A 84 28.18 4.23 -1.31
CA ARG A 84 28.12 5.64 -1.77
C ARG A 84 28.47 5.78 -3.24
N ILE A 85 29.15 4.78 -3.81
CA ILE A 85 29.56 4.80 -5.22
C ILE A 85 28.33 4.58 -6.12
N GLY A 86 28.17 5.43 -7.12
CA GLY A 86 27.07 5.35 -8.08
C GLY A 86 25.75 5.99 -7.63
N LEU A 87 25.73 6.64 -6.46
CA LEU A 87 24.55 7.36 -5.99
C LEU A 87 24.44 8.76 -6.61
N SER A 88 23.20 9.23 -6.77
CA SER A 88 22.92 10.62 -7.11
C SER A 88 23.35 11.57 -5.99
N ARG A 89 23.46 12.88 -6.31
CA ARG A 89 23.77 13.92 -5.32
C ARG A 89 22.76 13.92 -4.17
N ASP A 90 21.46 13.77 -4.50
CA ASP A 90 20.38 13.80 -3.52
C ASP A 90 20.39 12.57 -2.60
N GLU A 91 20.75 11.40 -3.14
CA GLU A 91 20.92 10.19 -2.34
C GLU A 91 22.11 10.29 -1.40
N LEU A 92 23.25 10.80 -1.90
CA LEU A 92 24.44 11.04 -1.07
C LEU A 92 24.17 12.04 0.06
N ALA A 93 23.38 13.09 -0.20
CA ALA A 93 23.03 14.10 0.82
C ALA A 93 22.20 13.51 1.97
N ARG A 94 21.46 12.43 1.74
CA ARG A 94 20.70 11.75 2.79
C ARG A 94 21.51 10.76 3.61
N LYS A 95 22.69 10.34 3.12
CA LYS A 95 23.56 9.42 3.86
C LYS A 95 24.31 10.13 4.98
N PRO A 96 24.68 9.39 6.04
CA PRO A 96 25.55 9.92 7.09
C PRO A 96 26.83 10.52 6.47
N PRO A 97 27.40 11.60 7.02
CA PRO A 97 28.58 12.26 6.47
C PRO A 97 29.80 11.33 6.34
N GLN A 98 29.95 10.42 7.29
CA GLN A 98 31.07 9.45 7.31
C GLN A 98 30.66 8.14 6.65
N ALA A 99 31.49 7.64 5.74
CA ALA A 99 31.36 6.29 5.20
C ALA A 99 31.64 5.25 6.30
N MET A 100 30.91 4.14 6.27
CA MET A 100 31.24 3.01 7.15
C MET A 100 32.53 2.33 6.68
N PRO A 101 33.43 1.94 7.62
CA PRO A 101 34.60 1.13 7.25
C PRO A 101 34.16 -0.18 6.59
N LEU A 102 34.96 -0.63 5.62
CA LEU A 102 34.72 -1.91 4.94
C LEU A 102 35.65 -3.00 5.51
N PRO A 103 35.19 -4.24 5.62
CA PRO A 103 33.83 -4.70 5.37
C PRO A 103 32.83 -4.18 6.40
N ALA A 104 31.64 -3.75 5.94
CA ALA A 104 30.61 -3.24 6.80
C ALA A 104 29.55 -4.33 7.11
N GLU A 105 29.27 -4.52 8.41
CA GLU A 105 28.20 -5.43 8.83
C GLU A 105 26.84 -4.71 8.77
N GLU A 106 25.91 -5.28 8.05
CA GLU A 106 24.56 -4.75 7.85
C GLU A 106 23.48 -5.78 8.19
N THR A 107 22.28 -5.30 8.50
CA THR A 107 21.08 -6.16 8.62
C THR A 107 20.56 -6.55 7.25
N LEU A 108 19.98 -7.75 7.16
CA LEU A 108 19.46 -8.31 5.92
C LEU A 108 18.30 -7.48 5.36
N LEU A 109 17.38 -7.01 6.23
CA LEU A 109 16.35 -6.03 5.91
C LEU A 109 16.62 -4.77 6.75
N ALA A 110 16.83 -3.65 6.09
CA ALA A 110 17.27 -2.44 6.75
C ALA A 110 16.25 -1.29 6.62
N ASP A 111 15.99 -0.64 7.75
CA ASP A 111 15.30 0.66 7.81
C ASP A 111 16.33 1.74 8.17
N LYS A 112 17.11 2.14 7.15
CA LYS A 112 18.17 3.14 7.32
C LYS A 112 17.59 4.56 7.37
N PRO A 113 18.26 5.51 8.05
CA PRO A 113 17.84 6.92 8.10
C PRO A 113 17.65 7.53 6.71
N GLU A 114 18.51 7.22 5.74
CA GLU A 114 18.42 7.68 4.35
C GLU A 114 17.21 7.16 3.58
N HIS A 115 16.53 6.13 4.09
CA HIS A 115 15.26 5.65 3.54
C HIS A 115 14.08 6.56 3.88
N ARG A 116 14.22 7.43 4.88
CA ARG A 116 13.18 8.37 5.32
C ARG A 116 13.35 9.69 4.60
N ILE A 117 12.52 9.94 3.61
CA ILE A 117 12.54 11.15 2.80
C ILE A 117 11.59 12.16 3.42
N ALA A 118 12.13 13.27 3.92
CA ALA A 118 11.34 14.34 4.52
C ALA A 118 10.41 14.96 3.48
N ARG A 119 9.19 15.35 3.90
CA ARG A 119 8.26 16.10 3.07
C ARG A 119 8.67 17.57 3.06
N PRO A 120 8.86 18.18 1.87
CA PRO A 120 9.10 19.62 1.76
C PRO A 120 7.90 20.40 2.31
N GLU A 121 8.16 21.58 2.89
CA GLU A 121 7.08 22.44 3.38
C GLU A 121 6.11 22.87 2.26
N SER A 122 6.61 23.04 1.05
CA SER A 122 5.80 23.34 -0.14
C SER A 122 4.80 22.24 -0.53
N GLU A 123 4.98 21.01 -0.04
CA GLU A 123 4.07 19.89 -0.26
C GLU A 123 3.14 19.61 0.96
N ARG A 124 3.13 20.52 1.93
CA ARG A 124 2.21 20.48 3.05
C ARG A 124 0.94 21.27 2.72
N ILE A 125 -0.19 20.82 3.24
CA ILE A 125 -1.45 21.56 3.15
C ILE A 125 -1.48 22.55 4.32
N PRO A 126 -1.47 23.86 4.09
CA PRO A 126 -1.58 24.84 5.18
C PRO A 126 -2.90 24.70 5.93
N ALA A 127 -2.90 24.93 7.24
CA ALA A 127 -4.10 24.86 8.04
C ALA A 127 -5.17 25.87 7.63
N ASP A 128 -4.75 27.01 7.09
CA ASP A 128 -5.58 28.10 6.59
C ASP A 128 -5.84 28.04 5.09
N ASN A 129 -5.67 26.88 4.46
CA ASN A 129 -5.85 26.72 3.02
C ASN A 129 -7.28 27.13 2.59
N ARG A 130 -7.38 27.90 1.51
CA ARG A 130 -8.65 28.45 0.97
C ARG A 130 -9.66 27.38 0.56
N TRP A 131 -9.23 26.13 0.37
CA TRP A 131 -10.06 25.03 -0.11
C TRP A 131 -10.72 24.24 0.99
N GLY A 132 -10.32 24.43 2.26
CA GLY A 132 -10.85 23.73 3.42
C GLY A 132 -10.40 22.29 3.52
N PHE A 133 -9.25 21.90 2.97
CA PHE A 133 -8.69 20.57 3.10
C PHE A 133 -8.26 20.28 4.53
N ARG A 134 -8.61 19.06 5.03
CA ARG A 134 -8.36 18.60 6.41
C ARG A 134 -7.70 17.23 6.46
N MET A 135 -7.04 16.81 5.38
CA MET A 135 -6.31 15.54 5.33
C MET A 135 -5.13 15.56 6.30
N ASP A 136 -4.90 14.44 6.99
CA ASP A 136 -3.69 14.24 7.78
C ASP A 136 -2.50 14.04 6.83
N VAL A 137 -1.59 15.01 6.82
CA VAL A 137 -0.40 14.99 5.98
C VAL A 137 0.71 14.22 6.71
N PRO A 138 1.21 13.10 6.18
CA PRO A 138 2.33 12.38 6.79
C PRO A 138 3.59 13.24 6.90
N GLU A 139 4.36 13.04 7.97
CA GLU A 139 5.63 13.75 8.20
C GLU A 139 6.62 13.55 7.06
N LEU A 140 6.69 12.32 6.55
CA LEU A 140 7.57 11.95 5.46
C LEU A 140 6.87 12.06 4.10
N LEU A 141 7.64 12.40 3.08
CA LEU A 141 7.21 12.27 1.69
C LEU A 141 7.17 10.80 1.29
N TYR A 142 8.24 10.05 1.63
CA TYR A 142 8.30 8.59 1.45
C TYR A 142 9.10 7.95 2.58
N ASN A 143 8.67 6.77 3.01
CA ASN A 143 9.48 5.85 3.78
C ASN A 143 9.86 4.65 2.92
N ARG A 144 11.15 4.54 2.56
CA ARG A 144 11.71 3.48 1.73
C ARG A 144 12.35 2.37 2.53
N GLY A 145 12.14 2.30 3.84
CA GLY A 145 12.60 1.22 4.70
C GLY A 145 12.12 -0.14 4.21
N GLU A 146 12.99 -1.13 4.16
CA GLU A 146 12.66 -2.45 3.62
C GLU A 146 11.74 -3.21 4.57
N LEU A 147 12.11 -3.27 5.85
CA LEU A 147 11.30 -3.91 6.89
C LEU A 147 9.97 -3.17 7.09
N HIS A 148 10.00 -1.83 7.10
CA HIS A 148 8.81 -0.99 7.18
C HIS A 148 7.79 -1.35 6.08
N ASN A 149 8.23 -1.39 4.82
CA ASN A 149 7.35 -1.67 3.68
C ASN A 149 6.84 -3.11 3.65
N LEU A 150 7.67 -4.09 4.06
CA LEU A 150 7.28 -5.49 4.13
C LEU A 150 6.32 -5.79 5.30
N SER A 151 6.31 -4.93 6.33
CA SER A 151 5.55 -5.13 7.58
C SER A 151 4.20 -4.40 7.61
N ILE A 152 3.69 -3.91 6.47
CA ILE A 152 2.40 -3.23 6.41
C ILE A 152 1.29 -4.20 6.86
N SER A 153 0.57 -3.84 7.92
CA SER A 153 -0.42 -4.71 8.54
C SER A 153 -1.72 -4.86 7.76
N ARG A 154 -2.12 -3.83 7.01
CA ARG A 154 -3.36 -3.81 6.21
C ARG A 154 -3.14 -3.20 4.84
N GLY A 155 -3.50 -3.96 3.81
CA GLY A 155 -3.26 -3.56 2.42
C GLY A 155 -1.78 -3.60 2.05
N THR A 156 -1.42 -2.90 0.97
CA THR A 156 -0.07 -2.93 0.38
C THR A 156 0.60 -1.55 0.34
N LEU A 157 -0.06 -0.51 0.87
CA LEU A 157 0.39 0.88 0.79
C LEU A 157 0.84 1.39 2.16
N THR A 158 1.98 2.08 2.20
CA THR A 158 2.38 2.88 3.37
C THR A 158 1.44 4.06 3.59
N ALA A 159 1.55 4.74 4.72
CA ALA A 159 0.78 5.95 5.00
C ALA A 159 1.08 7.06 3.98
N GLU A 160 2.36 7.20 3.59
CA GLU A 160 2.82 8.18 2.61
C GLU A 160 2.28 7.88 1.20
N GLU A 161 2.31 6.61 0.79
CA GLU A 161 1.77 6.19 -0.51
C GLU A 161 0.26 6.35 -0.57
N ARG A 162 -0.45 5.99 0.51
CA ARG A 162 -1.90 6.21 0.63
C ARG A 162 -2.24 7.69 0.56
N TYR A 163 -1.50 8.54 1.29
CA TYR A 163 -1.68 9.98 1.20
C TYR A 163 -1.46 10.48 -0.23
N LYS A 164 -0.40 10.03 -0.91
CA LYS A 164 -0.10 10.43 -2.29
C LYS A 164 -1.20 10.04 -3.28
N ILE A 165 -1.83 8.88 -3.07
CA ILE A 165 -3.00 8.50 -3.87
C ILE A 165 -4.19 9.40 -3.52
N ASN A 166 -4.48 9.61 -2.22
CA ASN A 166 -5.61 10.44 -1.81
C ASN A 166 -5.46 11.92 -2.21
N GLU A 167 -4.22 12.39 -2.39
CA GLU A 167 -3.90 13.75 -2.84
C GLU A 167 -4.47 14.07 -4.24
N HIS A 168 -4.81 13.05 -5.07
CA HIS A 168 -5.47 13.30 -6.35
C HIS A 168 -6.77 14.09 -6.18
N MET A 169 -7.48 13.93 -5.06
CA MET A 169 -8.70 14.68 -4.76
C MET A 169 -8.41 16.17 -4.52
N VAL A 170 -7.28 16.47 -3.86
CA VAL A 170 -6.82 17.85 -3.68
C VAL A 170 -6.55 18.48 -5.05
N GLN A 171 -5.82 17.77 -5.92
CA GLN A 171 -5.51 18.25 -7.27
C GLN A 171 -6.78 18.42 -8.12
N THR A 172 -7.71 17.48 -8.03
CA THR A 172 -8.99 17.54 -8.73
C THR A 172 -9.79 18.78 -8.33
N ILE A 173 -9.94 19.04 -7.03
CA ILE A 173 -10.69 20.20 -6.53
C ILE A 173 -10.01 21.51 -6.94
N VAL A 174 -8.68 21.61 -6.80
CA VAL A 174 -7.91 22.79 -7.18
C VAL A 174 -8.06 23.05 -8.67
N MET A 175 -7.84 22.05 -9.53
CA MET A 175 -7.93 22.17 -10.97
C MET A 175 -9.35 22.54 -11.42
N LEU A 176 -10.37 21.84 -10.95
CA LEU A 176 -11.75 22.12 -11.33
C LEU A 176 -12.23 23.48 -10.79
N GLY A 177 -11.77 23.89 -9.61
CA GLY A 177 -12.12 25.17 -9.02
C GLY A 177 -11.59 26.39 -9.77
N GLU A 178 -10.53 26.24 -10.58
CA GLU A 178 -9.99 27.32 -11.44
C GLU A 178 -10.63 27.34 -12.83
N LEU A 179 -11.49 26.36 -13.19
CA LEU A 179 -12.16 26.34 -14.48
C LEU A 179 -13.41 27.27 -14.50
N PRO A 180 -13.62 28.05 -15.58
CA PRO A 180 -14.76 28.95 -15.72
C PRO A 180 -16.03 28.19 -16.12
N PHE A 181 -16.58 27.37 -15.22
CA PHE A 181 -17.79 26.62 -15.49
C PHE A 181 -19.02 27.52 -15.78
N PRO A 182 -19.81 27.18 -16.81
CA PRO A 182 -21.09 27.81 -17.02
C PRO A 182 -22.03 27.54 -15.84
N ARG A 183 -23.08 28.38 -15.70
CA ARG A 183 -23.97 28.38 -14.50
C ARG A 183 -24.50 26.98 -14.12
N HIS A 184 -24.87 26.16 -15.10
CA HIS A 184 -25.44 24.81 -14.88
C HIS A 184 -24.41 23.74 -14.51
N LEU A 185 -23.12 24.01 -14.64
CA LEU A 185 -22.01 23.10 -14.26
C LEU A 185 -21.19 23.57 -13.06
N ARG A 186 -21.63 24.64 -12.38
CA ARG A 186 -20.89 25.20 -11.23
C ARG A 186 -20.74 24.23 -10.04
N ALA A 187 -21.62 23.23 -9.95
CA ALA A 187 -21.57 22.21 -8.92
C ALA A 187 -20.54 21.07 -9.22
N VAL A 188 -19.95 21.04 -10.41
CA VAL A 188 -19.00 19.98 -10.82
C VAL A 188 -17.82 19.84 -9.86
N PRO A 189 -17.12 20.92 -9.42
CA PRO A 189 -16.02 20.79 -8.46
C PRO A 189 -16.44 20.20 -7.11
N GLU A 190 -17.62 20.53 -6.62
CA GLU A 190 -18.17 20.02 -5.38
C GLU A 190 -18.54 18.54 -5.51
N ILE A 191 -19.23 18.16 -6.56
CA ILE A 191 -19.66 16.77 -6.82
C ILE A 191 -18.44 15.87 -7.00
N ALA A 192 -17.51 16.30 -7.87
CA ALA A 192 -16.27 15.55 -8.12
C ALA A 192 -15.37 15.50 -6.88
N GLY A 193 -15.39 16.56 -6.05
CA GLY A 193 -14.57 16.64 -4.83
C GLY A 193 -15.14 15.88 -3.64
N GLY A 194 -16.42 15.49 -3.66
CA GLY A 194 -17.11 14.91 -2.52
C GLY A 194 -17.23 13.39 -2.50
N HIS A 195 -16.86 12.68 -3.58
CA HIS A 195 -17.15 11.23 -3.67
C HIS A 195 -16.27 10.33 -2.79
N HIS A 196 -15.19 10.86 -2.20
CA HIS A 196 -14.39 10.16 -1.19
C HIS A 196 -14.68 10.64 0.25
N GLU A 197 -15.64 11.54 0.43
CA GLU A 197 -16.14 11.87 1.76
C GLU A 197 -17.02 10.74 2.29
N LYS A 198 -17.20 10.69 3.62
CA LYS A 198 -18.03 9.69 4.29
C LYS A 198 -19.14 10.36 5.07
N MET A 199 -20.22 9.63 5.30
CA MET A 199 -21.38 10.17 6.00
C MET A 199 -21.11 10.58 7.46
N ASP A 200 -20.09 9.98 8.07
CA ASP A 200 -19.60 10.26 9.42
C ASP A 200 -18.55 11.39 9.51
N GLY A 201 -18.17 12.01 8.39
CA GLY A 201 -17.15 13.05 8.34
C GLY A 201 -15.70 12.56 8.49
N THR A 202 -15.44 11.25 8.41
CA THR A 202 -14.09 10.69 8.45
C THR A 202 -13.47 10.50 7.07
N GLY A 203 -14.16 10.95 6.02
CA GLY A 203 -13.68 10.91 4.64
C GLY A 203 -12.58 11.92 4.33
N TYR A 204 -12.33 12.15 3.07
CA TYR A 204 -11.33 13.11 2.58
C TYR A 204 -11.79 13.74 1.26
N PRO A 205 -11.28 14.93 0.87
CA PRO A 205 -10.18 15.67 1.49
C PRO A 205 -10.61 16.72 2.52
N LYS A 206 -11.91 17.00 2.71
CA LYS A 206 -12.41 18.08 3.56
C LYS A 206 -13.04 17.60 4.86
N ARG A 207 -13.27 16.30 5.03
CA ARG A 207 -13.97 15.69 6.17
C ARG A 207 -15.39 16.25 6.34
N LEU A 208 -16.12 16.30 5.22
CA LEU A 208 -17.51 16.71 5.21
C LEU A 208 -18.41 15.57 5.69
N ALA A 209 -19.37 15.90 6.56
CA ALA A 209 -20.41 14.97 6.99
C ALA A 209 -21.57 14.93 5.98
N ARG A 210 -22.49 13.97 6.18
CA ARG A 210 -23.64 13.73 5.27
C ARG A 210 -24.40 14.99 4.89
N ASP A 211 -24.70 15.86 5.87
CA ASP A 211 -25.52 17.04 5.66
C ASP A 211 -24.78 18.17 4.93
N GLU A 212 -23.47 18.08 4.86
CA GLU A 212 -22.60 19.01 4.12
C GLU A 212 -22.36 18.58 2.66
N LEU A 213 -22.80 17.36 2.28
CA LEU A 213 -22.63 16.78 0.95
C LEU A 213 -23.92 16.86 0.14
N SER A 214 -23.81 17.28 -1.13
CA SER A 214 -24.96 17.23 -2.02
C SER A 214 -25.39 15.76 -2.30
N PRO A 215 -26.66 15.52 -2.62
CA PRO A 215 -27.13 14.21 -3.04
C PRO A 215 -26.32 13.65 -4.23
N LEU A 216 -25.90 14.49 -5.17
CA LEU A 216 -25.12 14.08 -6.33
C LEU A 216 -23.71 13.59 -5.96
N ALA A 217 -23.04 14.25 -5.02
CA ALA A 217 -21.74 13.79 -4.50
C ALA A 217 -21.86 12.42 -3.81
N ARG A 218 -22.93 12.23 -3.00
CA ARG A 218 -23.21 10.96 -2.32
C ARG A 218 -23.58 9.82 -3.29
N MET A 219 -24.31 10.14 -4.37
CA MET A 219 -24.59 9.18 -5.46
C MET A 219 -23.31 8.79 -6.22
N MET A 220 -22.46 9.77 -6.48
CA MET A 220 -21.16 9.51 -7.14
C MET A 220 -20.27 8.61 -6.30
N ALA A 221 -20.25 8.76 -4.96
CA ALA A 221 -19.53 7.87 -4.06
C ALA A 221 -20.00 6.41 -4.18
N ILE A 222 -21.32 6.16 -4.26
CA ILE A 222 -21.87 4.82 -4.45
C ILE A 222 -21.45 4.24 -5.80
N ALA A 223 -21.53 5.03 -6.87
CA ALA A 223 -21.17 4.60 -8.22
C ALA A 223 -19.68 4.27 -8.33
N ASP A 224 -18.80 5.13 -7.79
CA ASP A 224 -17.36 4.94 -7.78
C ASP A 224 -16.95 3.68 -7.00
N ILE A 225 -17.50 3.49 -5.80
CA ILE A 225 -17.22 2.30 -4.98
C ILE A 225 -17.68 1.03 -5.70
N PHE A 226 -18.88 1.03 -6.30
CA PHE A 226 -19.41 -0.13 -6.98
C PHE A 226 -18.55 -0.49 -8.21
N GLU A 227 -18.19 0.50 -9.02
CA GLU A 227 -17.26 0.34 -10.14
C GLU A 227 -15.92 -0.22 -9.67
N ALA A 228 -15.32 0.42 -8.64
CA ALA A 228 -14.03 0.02 -8.11
C ALA A 228 -13.99 -1.40 -7.55
N LEU A 229 -15.09 -1.92 -7.02
CA LEU A 229 -15.20 -3.30 -6.53
C LEU A 229 -15.35 -4.31 -7.68
N THR A 230 -16.08 -3.94 -8.74
CA THR A 230 -16.45 -4.85 -9.84
C THR A 230 -15.50 -4.78 -11.03
N ALA A 231 -14.66 -3.74 -11.15
CA ALA A 231 -13.69 -3.58 -12.24
C ALA A 231 -12.76 -4.78 -12.37
N ALA A 232 -12.69 -5.33 -13.60
CA ALA A 232 -11.93 -6.54 -13.93
C ALA A 232 -10.61 -6.25 -14.68
N ASP A 233 -10.29 -4.98 -14.92
CA ASP A 233 -9.10 -4.51 -15.65
C ASP A 233 -7.86 -4.32 -14.77
N ARG A 234 -7.98 -4.52 -13.46
CA ARG A 234 -6.87 -4.36 -12.50
C ARG A 234 -5.94 -5.58 -12.55
N PRO A 235 -4.65 -5.42 -12.90
CA PRO A 235 -3.73 -6.55 -13.12
C PRO A 235 -3.39 -7.33 -11.84
N TYR A 236 -3.67 -6.77 -10.65
CA TYR A 236 -3.25 -7.32 -9.36
C TYR A 236 -4.40 -7.87 -8.50
N LYS A 237 -5.65 -7.61 -8.88
CA LYS A 237 -6.82 -8.05 -8.11
C LYS A 237 -7.98 -8.35 -9.05
N PRO A 238 -8.50 -9.58 -9.06
CA PRO A 238 -9.72 -9.88 -9.81
C PRO A 238 -10.88 -9.04 -9.28
N GLY A 239 -11.74 -8.58 -10.19
CA GLY A 239 -12.99 -7.91 -9.82
C GLY A 239 -13.86 -8.82 -8.97
N LYS A 240 -14.60 -8.24 -8.04
CA LYS A 240 -15.53 -8.96 -7.17
C LYS A 240 -16.75 -9.44 -7.97
N THR A 241 -17.41 -10.50 -7.48
CA THR A 241 -18.75 -10.84 -7.99
C THR A 241 -19.77 -9.79 -7.54
N LEU A 242 -20.93 -9.80 -8.19
CA LEU A 242 -22.01 -8.86 -7.84
C LEU A 242 -22.42 -9.01 -6.37
N SER A 243 -22.61 -10.23 -5.89
CA SER A 243 -22.99 -10.51 -4.50
C SER A 243 -21.90 -10.06 -3.51
N GLU A 244 -20.63 -10.32 -3.80
CA GLU A 244 -19.51 -9.86 -2.98
C GLU A 244 -19.42 -8.33 -2.90
N ALA A 245 -19.58 -7.64 -4.05
CA ALA A 245 -19.55 -6.18 -4.10
C ALA A 245 -20.68 -5.57 -3.26
N LEU A 246 -21.92 -6.09 -3.41
CA LEU A 246 -23.05 -5.63 -2.63
C LEU A 246 -22.91 -5.91 -1.13
N SER A 247 -22.34 -7.07 -0.74
CA SER A 247 -22.05 -7.40 0.67
C SER A 247 -21.07 -6.41 1.30
N ILE A 248 -20.03 -6.02 0.57
CA ILE A 248 -19.06 -5.01 1.02
C ILE A 248 -19.76 -3.66 1.17
N MET A 249 -20.57 -3.25 0.21
CA MET A 249 -21.28 -1.97 0.26
C MET A 249 -22.34 -1.93 1.35
N ALA A 250 -23.04 -3.05 1.64
CA ALA A 250 -23.96 -3.15 2.77
C ALA A 250 -23.25 -2.91 4.11
N LYS A 251 -22.03 -3.45 4.27
CA LYS A 251 -21.18 -3.16 5.43
C LYS A 251 -20.74 -1.69 5.46
N MET A 252 -20.35 -1.11 4.32
CA MET A 252 -20.02 0.31 4.23
C MET A 252 -21.20 1.23 4.61
N ARG A 253 -22.42 0.82 4.28
CA ARG A 253 -23.65 1.49 4.75
C ARG A 253 -23.75 1.47 6.28
N GLN A 254 -23.55 0.31 6.91
CA GLN A 254 -23.57 0.17 8.36
C GLN A 254 -22.48 1.02 9.04
N ASP A 255 -21.31 1.07 8.44
CA ASP A 255 -20.14 1.84 8.91
C ASP A 255 -20.26 3.36 8.59
N GLN A 256 -21.41 3.86 8.12
CA GLN A 256 -21.63 5.26 7.72
C GLN A 256 -20.60 5.76 6.66
N HIS A 257 -20.09 4.86 5.83
CA HIS A 257 -19.19 5.22 4.74
C HIS A 257 -19.98 5.78 3.56
N ILE A 258 -21.11 5.15 3.20
CA ILE A 258 -22.00 5.57 2.11
C ILE A 258 -23.38 5.92 2.66
N ASP A 259 -24.13 6.72 1.89
CA ASP A 259 -25.48 7.15 2.27
C ASP A 259 -26.44 5.95 2.26
N PRO A 260 -27.08 5.61 3.41
CA PRO A 260 -27.95 4.45 3.52
C PRO A 260 -29.21 4.52 2.65
N GLU A 261 -29.80 5.71 2.49
CA GLU A 261 -31.03 5.90 1.72
C GLU A 261 -30.73 5.81 0.20
N LEU A 262 -29.63 6.40 -0.22
CA LEU A 262 -29.20 6.33 -1.62
C LEU A 262 -28.71 4.93 -1.99
N PHE A 263 -28.09 4.19 -1.07
CA PHE A 263 -27.74 2.79 -1.31
C PHE A 263 -29.00 1.90 -1.45
N GLU A 264 -30.01 2.10 -0.59
CA GLU A 264 -31.29 1.41 -0.73
C GLU A 264 -31.96 1.74 -2.08
N LEU A 265 -31.94 3.02 -2.49
CA LEU A 265 -32.45 3.44 -3.80
C LEU A 265 -31.68 2.77 -4.94
N PHE A 266 -30.34 2.71 -4.87
CA PHE A 266 -29.48 2.04 -5.84
C PHE A 266 -29.87 0.55 -6.02
N LEU A 267 -30.16 -0.16 -4.92
CA LEU A 267 -30.62 -1.54 -4.96
C LEU A 267 -32.02 -1.68 -5.55
N ARG A 268 -33.00 -0.90 -5.03
CA ARG A 268 -34.39 -1.01 -5.44
C ARG A 268 -34.65 -0.55 -6.88
N SER A 269 -33.86 0.39 -7.39
CA SER A 269 -33.97 0.84 -8.79
C SER A 269 -33.47 -0.17 -9.82
N GLY A 270 -32.72 -1.21 -9.40
CA GLY A 270 -32.15 -2.21 -10.32
C GLY A 270 -30.91 -1.73 -11.08
N VAL A 271 -30.40 -0.52 -10.86
CA VAL A 271 -29.22 0.05 -11.57
C VAL A 271 -27.99 -0.84 -11.43
N HIS A 272 -27.78 -1.47 -10.24
CA HIS A 272 -26.70 -2.42 -10.03
C HIS A 272 -26.76 -3.61 -10.98
N HIS A 273 -27.96 -4.12 -11.28
CA HIS A 273 -28.17 -5.24 -12.19
C HIS A 273 -27.97 -4.81 -13.64
N ASP A 274 -28.51 -3.66 -14.04
CA ASP A 274 -28.31 -3.11 -15.39
C ASP A 274 -26.83 -2.86 -15.69
N TYR A 275 -26.09 -2.34 -14.71
CA TYR A 275 -24.64 -2.18 -14.81
C TYR A 275 -23.94 -3.53 -14.93
N ALA A 276 -24.30 -4.51 -14.08
CA ALA A 276 -23.68 -5.82 -14.10
C ALA A 276 -23.84 -6.51 -15.45
N GLN A 277 -25.04 -6.46 -16.06
CA GLN A 277 -25.29 -7.04 -17.37
C GLN A 277 -24.49 -6.40 -18.52
N ARG A 278 -24.16 -5.10 -18.40
CA ARG A 278 -23.50 -4.35 -19.48
C ARG A 278 -21.99 -4.32 -19.37
N PHE A 279 -21.46 -4.32 -18.16
CA PHE A 279 -20.04 -3.95 -17.91
C PHE A 279 -19.25 -5.00 -17.12
N MET A 280 -19.91 -5.91 -16.38
CA MET A 280 -19.22 -6.97 -15.67
C MET A 280 -19.03 -8.20 -16.57
N ARG A 281 -18.02 -9.01 -16.26
CA ARG A 281 -17.83 -10.29 -16.93
C ARG A 281 -18.91 -11.29 -16.50
N ALA A 282 -19.27 -12.21 -17.37
CA ALA A 282 -20.33 -13.18 -17.11
C ALA A 282 -20.09 -14.00 -15.81
N GLU A 283 -18.83 -14.34 -15.52
CA GLU A 283 -18.45 -15.07 -14.33
C GLU A 283 -18.56 -14.27 -13.02
N GLN A 284 -18.69 -12.95 -13.10
CA GLN A 284 -18.89 -12.07 -11.94
C GLN A 284 -20.38 -11.84 -11.63
N VAL A 285 -21.27 -12.14 -12.57
CA VAL A 285 -22.70 -11.90 -12.42
C VAL A 285 -23.36 -13.13 -11.82
N ASP A 286 -23.51 -13.11 -10.50
CA ASP A 286 -24.21 -14.14 -9.74
C ASP A 286 -25.61 -13.70 -9.30
N ALA A 287 -26.40 -14.63 -8.77
CA ALA A 287 -27.75 -14.34 -8.32
C ALA A 287 -27.73 -13.56 -6.99
N VAL A 288 -28.44 -12.45 -6.93
CA VAL A 288 -28.55 -11.60 -5.73
C VAL A 288 -30.02 -11.39 -5.36
N ARG A 289 -30.28 -11.32 -4.07
CA ARG A 289 -31.55 -10.90 -3.50
C ARG A 289 -31.29 -9.61 -2.73
N ILE A 290 -31.95 -8.52 -3.11
CA ILE A 290 -31.70 -7.19 -2.53
C ILE A 290 -32.02 -7.13 -1.05
N GLU A 291 -32.93 -7.97 -0.55
CA GLU A 291 -33.31 -8.07 0.86
C GLU A 291 -32.14 -8.48 1.76
N ASP A 292 -31.16 -9.19 1.20
CA ASP A 292 -29.99 -9.67 1.95
C ASP A 292 -28.98 -8.54 2.22
N TYR A 293 -29.15 -7.37 1.60
CA TYR A 293 -28.25 -6.21 1.69
C TYR A 293 -28.89 -4.95 2.29
N LEU A 294 -30.18 -4.99 2.62
CA LEU A 294 -30.95 -3.92 3.24
C LEU A 294 -31.00 -4.07 4.79
#